data_9dcbd37d76ff2ead0a2f7a3e5b29ef7b
#
_entry.id   9dcbd37d76ff2ead0a2f7a3e5b29ef7b
#
_cell.length_a   1.000
_cell.length_b   1.000
_cell.length_c   1.000
_cell.angle_alpha   90.00
_cell.angle_beta   90.00
_cell.angle_gamma   90.00
#
_symmetry.space_group_name_H-M   'P 1'
#
loop_
_entity.id
_entity.type
_entity.pdbx_description
1 polymer ?
#
loop_
_entity_poly.entity_id
_entity_poly.type
_entity_poly.pdbx_seq_one_letter_code
_entity_poly.pdbx_strand_id
1 'polypeptide(L)'
;YEILIGLVGSEMCIRDRLEIIRKMDFVDYFLIVRDFVAFAHSKGISVGPGRGSGAASLVAYSLDITDVDPLLYDLPFERFLNPERVSMPDFDIDFCVERRQEVIDYVVEKYGKDNVSQIITFSTLAARAVVKDVGRALRVPLQDVNRITKLIPRTVDMTLSKALEVSAELKELYDNDPMVTKLIDLSLKLEGLPRNPGTHAAGVVISAEPISEFVPLQRNGDIITTQFYKEIIEELGLLKMDFLGLRTLTVIRDTLDFIREQGKKVPDKELKDYTDRRVYEMISAADTDGVFQLESAGMKQFMLQLRPGCLEDLIAGISLFRPGPMDQIPKYLSGKNHPDQVTYLSEKLRPALKATYGCMVYQEQVMRIVRDVAGYSMGRSDLVRRAMAKKKHDVMQKERHNFVYGIEENGVVSVPGAVRNGVDADTANKIFDAMADFASYAFNKPHAACYAVLAYRTAYLKVYYPVEFMTAMLNSFISNVDQLAGYISTARRMGITVLPPDINKSREKFSVEDGKIRFGLAGIRNVGEGTMKDIIKERDCGGSFKDFMDFANRAGDINKRMVEAMIKVGCFDSTGAKRSQLMAVYEKALSLAAGDRKQACLLYTSPSPRDRSVS
;
A
#
# COMPACT_ATOMS: atom_id res chain seq x y z
N TYR A 1 29.10 -9.35 28.39
CA TYR A 1 30.02 -8.28 27.96
C TYR A 1 29.58 -7.70 26.60
N GLU A 2 29.26 -8.52 25.62
CA GLU A 2 28.74 -8.07 24.31
C GLU A 2 27.37 -7.35 24.39
N ILE A 3 26.49 -7.79 25.28
CA ILE A 3 25.19 -7.13 25.51
C ILE A 3 25.37 -5.75 26.14
N LEU A 4 26.34 -5.58 27.05
CA LEU A 4 26.67 -4.28 27.68
C LEU A 4 27.30 -3.31 26.67
N ILE A 5 28.21 -3.79 25.81
CA ILE A 5 28.81 -2.97 24.73
C ILE A 5 27.75 -2.55 23.72
N GLY A 6 26.81 -3.43 23.37
CA GLY A 6 25.67 -3.11 22.50
C GLY A 6 24.75 -2.03 23.10
N LEU A 7 24.45 -2.10 24.40
CA LEU A 7 23.64 -1.11 25.11
C LEU A 7 24.31 0.27 25.17
N VAL A 8 25.60 0.33 25.53
CA VAL A 8 26.38 1.59 25.57
C VAL A 8 26.50 2.21 24.16
N GLY A 9 26.76 1.39 23.14
CA GLY A 9 26.79 1.85 21.74
C GLY A 9 25.45 2.39 21.26
N SER A 10 24.35 1.74 21.65
CA SER A 10 23.00 2.19 21.31
C SER A 10 22.63 3.52 21.97
N GLU A 11 22.98 3.71 23.25
CA GLU A 11 22.74 4.99 23.95
C GLU A 11 23.52 6.14 23.32
N MET A 12 24.77 5.94 22.95
CA MET A 12 25.58 6.96 22.27
C MET A 12 24.98 7.31 20.91
N CYS A 13 24.58 6.31 20.13
CA CYS A 13 23.91 6.51 18.85
C CYS A 13 22.57 7.25 18.98
N ILE A 14 21.80 7.03 20.04
CA ILE A 14 20.53 7.73 20.27
C ILE A 14 20.78 9.20 20.60
N ARG A 15 21.75 9.51 21.47
CA ARG A 15 22.09 10.89 21.86
C ARG A 15 22.51 11.75 20.67
N ASP A 16 23.43 11.24 19.86
CA ASP A 16 23.90 11.94 18.65
C ASP A 16 22.76 12.26 17.70
N ARG A 17 21.84 11.32 17.51
CA ARG A 17 20.68 11.49 16.63
C ARG A 17 19.64 12.45 17.19
N LEU A 18 19.42 12.44 18.51
CA LEU A 18 18.56 13.42 19.19
C LEU A 18 19.14 14.84 19.07
N GLU A 19 20.47 15.01 19.15
CA GLU A 19 21.10 16.31 18.91
C GLU A 19 20.86 16.82 17.48
N ILE A 20 20.97 15.94 16.48
CA ILE A 20 20.68 16.30 15.08
C ILE A 20 19.22 16.73 14.92
N ILE A 21 18.27 15.96 15.48
CA ILE A 21 16.83 16.28 15.45
C ILE A 21 16.57 17.65 16.09
N ARG A 22 17.19 17.94 17.25
CA ARG A 22 17.09 19.24 17.94
C ARG A 22 17.69 20.38 17.12
N LYS A 23 18.89 20.20 16.58
CA LYS A 23 19.57 21.23 15.75
C LYS A 23 18.79 21.57 14.49
N MET A 24 18.05 20.62 13.96
CA MET A 24 17.23 20.80 12.76
C MET A 24 15.79 21.22 13.05
N ASP A 25 15.44 21.42 14.34
CA ASP A 25 14.10 21.85 14.80
C ASP A 25 12.94 20.93 14.43
N PHE A 26 13.18 19.58 14.49
CA PHE A 26 12.16 18.58 14.16
C PHE A 26 11.61 17.82 15.37
N VAL A 27 11.84 18.29 16.59
CA VAL A 27 11.38 17.61 17.82
C VAL A 27 9.86 17.47 17.81
N ASP A 28 9.14 18.55 17.53
CA ASP A 28 7.67 18.57 17.54
C ASP A 28 7.10 17.66 16.44
N TYR A 29 7.77 17.58 15.29
CA TYR A 29 7.40 16.67 14.23
C TYR A 29 7.40 15.20 14.70
N PHE A 30 8.47 14.76 15.35
CA PHE A 30 8.53 13.40 15.91
C PHE A 30 7.46 13.16 16.99
N LEU A 31 7.19 14.16 17.84
CA LEU A 31 6.18 14.04 18.89
C LEU A 31 4.77 13.95 18.33
N ILE A 32 4.44 14.73 17.31
CA ILE A 32 3.15 14.67 16.61
C ILE A 32 2.95 13.31 15.95
N VAL A 33 3.99 12.78 15.26
CA VAL A 33 3.91 11.46 14.62
C VAL A 33 3.71 10.37 15.67
N ARG A 34 4.50 10.38 16.76
CA ARG A 34 4.33 9.44 17.87
C ARG A 34 2.93 9.48 18.45
N ASP A 35 2.37 10.66 18.60
CA ASP A 35 1.07 10.87 19.23
C ASP A 35 -0.06 10.17 18.48
N PHE A 36 -0.20 10.41 17.18
CA PHE A 36 -1.28 9.75 16.42
C PHE A 36 -1.02 8.25 16.20
N VAL A 37 0.25 7.81 16.16
CA VAL A 37 0.59 6.37 16.14
C VAL A 37 0.21 5.72 17.48
N ALA A 38 0.52 6.34 18.62
CA ALA A 38 0.13 5.87 19.94
C ALA A 38 -1.40 5.82 20.10
N PHE A 39 -2.13 6.83 19.59
CA PHE A 39 -3.58 6.79 19.52
C PHE A 39 -4.08 5.57 18.74
N ALA A 40 -3.54 5.33 17.54
CA ALA A 40 -3.92 4.18 16.73
C ALA A 40 -3.71 2.85 17.49
N HIS A 41 -2.55 2.67 18.13
CA HIS A 41 -2.27 1.49 18.95
C HIS A 41 -3.26 1.36 20.13
N SER A 42 -3.57 2.46 20.83
CA SER A 42 -4.52 2.46 21.96
C SER A 42 -5.94 2.04 21.57
N LYS A 43 -6.32 2.29 20.31
CA LYS A 43 -7.61 1.91 19.73
C LYS A 43 -7.57 0.55 19.01
N GLY A 44 -6.43 -0.16 19.02
CA GLY A 44 -6.25 -1.41 18.29
C GLY A 44 -6.34 -1.25 16.77
N ILE A 45 -5.98 -0.06 16.24
CA ILE A 45 -5.86 0.19 14.81
C ILE A 45 -4.48 -0.30 14.37
N SER A 46 -4.44 -1.22 13.41
CA SER A 46 -3.16 -1.76 12.92
C SER A 46 -2.38 -0.70 12.17
N VAL A 47 -1.12 -0.53 12.60
CA VAL A 47 -0.12 0.35 12.01
C VAL A 47 0.96 -0.51 11.34
N GLY A 48 1.50 -0.05 10.21
CA GLY A 48 2.60 -0.72 9.51
C GLY A 48 3.93 -0.62 10.25
N PRO A 49 4.89 -1.53 9.97
CA PRO A 49 6.20 -1.54 10.62
C PRO A 49 7.08 -0.33 10.26
N GLY A 50 6.59 0.52 9.40
CA GLY A 50 7.26 1.68 8.82
C GLY A 50 7.23 1.66 7.31
N ARG A 51 7.71 2.75 6.71
CA ARG A 51 7.76 2.94 5.27
C ARG A 51 8.80 4.00 4.90
N GLY A 52 9.27 3.98 3.65
CA GLY A 52 10.20 5.00 3.17
C GLY A 52 11.53 4.99 3.91
N SER A 53 12.08 6.16 4.18
CA SER A 53 13.34 6.32 4.90
C SER A 53 13.18 6.45 6.42
N GLY A 54 11.96 6.65 6.94
CA GLY A 54 11.69 6.84 8.37
C GLY A 54 12.16 5.66 9.24
N ALA A 55 12.10 4.43 8.70
CA ALA A 55 12.60 3.23 9.38
C ALA A 55 14.12 3.20 9.61
N ALA A 56 14.90 4.15 9.07
CA ALA A 56 16.31 4.31 9.37
C ALA A 56 16.57 5.08 10.69
N SER A 57 15.52 5.60 11.33
CA SER A 57 15.64 6.36 12.58
C SER A 57 15.53 5.47 13.81
N LEU A 58 16.64 5.35 14.57
CA LEU A 58 16.63 4.67 15.88
C LEU A 58 15.71 5.40 16.88
N VAL A 59 15.60 6.72 16.79
CA VAL A 59 14.69 7.51 17.63
C VAL A 59 13.23 7.17 17.30
N ALA A 60 12.87 7.04 16.02
CA ALA A 60 11.53 6.63 15.61
C ALA A 60 11.20 5.20 16.09
N TYR A 61 12.16 4.28 16.01
CA TYR A 61 12.03 2.93 16.56
C TYR A 61 11.80 2.95 18.08
N SER A 62 12.60 3.74 18.81
CA SER A 62 12.47 3.89 20.28
C SER A 62 11.17 4.58 20.72
N LEU A 63 10.54 5.34 19.83
CA LEU A 63 9.24 6.00 20.05
C LEU A 63 8.04 5.16 19.58
N ASP A 64 8.24 3.90 19.19
CA ASP A 64 7.22 3.02 18.62
C ASP A 64 6.53 3.58 17.35
N ILE A 65 7.22 4.47 16.61
CA ILE A 65 6.76 4.95 15.30
C ILE A 65 7.01 3.90 14.21
N THR A 66 8.09 3.12 14.34
CA THR A 66 8.47 2.04 13.43
C THR A 66 8.82 0.76 14.18
N ASP A 67 8.57 -0.41 13.57
CA ASP A 67 8.83 -1.74 14.17
C ASP A 67 10.17 -2.37 13.70
N VAL A 68 10.91 -1.70 12.82
CA VAL A 68 12.17 -2.22 12.26
C VAL A 68 13.35 -1.62 13.00
N ASP A 69 14.16 -2.48 13.61
CA ASP A 69 15.40 -2.06 14.27
C ASP A 69 16.44 -1.63 13.21
N PRO A 70 16.80 -0.33 13.13
CA PRO A 70 17.73 0.15 12.12
C PRO A 70 19.17 -0.30 12.35
N LEU A 71 19.53 -0.69 13.56
CA LEU A 71 20.87 -1.21 13.87
C LEU A 71 21.03 -2.64 13.37
N LEU A 72 20.01 -3.48 13.57
CA LEU A 72 20.01 -4.87 13.11
C LEU A 72 20.14 -4.99 11.59
N TYR A 73 19.47 -4.11 10.85
CA TYR A 73 19.46 -4.13 9.38
C TYR A 73 20.40 -3.12 8.75
N ASP A 74 21.23 -2.47 9.58
CA ASP A 74 22.27 -1.57 9.11
C ASP A 74 21.74 -0.44 8.23
N LEU A 75 20.75 0.31 8.76
CA LEU A 75 20.06 1.40 8.09
C LEU A 75 20.62 2.75 8.56
N PRO A 76 21.33 3.52 7.70
CA PRO A 76 21.94 4.78 8.10
C PRO A 76 20.91 5.88 8.32
N PHE A 77 21.02 6.58 9.45
CA PHE A 77 20.12 7.67 9.87
C PHE A 77 20.14 8.85 8.87
N GLU A 78 21.28 9.14 8.26
CA GLU A 78 21.48 10.23 7.31
C GLU A 78 20.66 10.05 6.02
N ARG A 79 20.18 8.83 5.77
CA ARG A 79 19.23 8.56 4.70
C ARG A 79 17.86 9.17 4.99
N PHE A 80 17.46 9.23 6.26
CA PHE A 80 16.21 9.84 6.72
C PHE A 80 16.40 11.34 6.99
N LEU A 81 17.28 11.71 7.93
CA LEU A 81 17.55 13.09 8.32
C LEU A 81 19.04 13.39 8.18
N ASN A 82 19.37 14.42 7.39
CA ASN A 82 20.72 14.77 7.03
C ASN A 82 20.95 16.26 7.24
N PRO A 83 21.81 16.66 8.21
CA PRO A 83 22.10 18.07 8.48
C PRO A 83 22.79 18.81 7.33
N GLU A 84 23.48 18.09 6.42
CA GLU A 84 24.07 18.66 5.20
C GLU A 84 23.05 18.91 4.09
N ARG A 85 21.77 18.56 4.34
CA ARG A 85 20.66 18.73 3.40
C ARG A 85 19.51 19.48 4.06
N VAL A 86 19.20 20.67 3.58
CA VAL A 86 17.99 21.39 3.99
C VAL A 86 16.78 20.73 3.31
N SER A 87 16.11 19.80 3.99
CA SER A 87 14.83 19.23 3.58
C SER A 87 14.09 18.71 4.79
N MET A 88 12.78 18.88 4.79
CA MET A 88 11.94 18.32 5.86
C MET A 88 12.00 16.79 5.86
N PRO A 89 11.97 16.16 7.05
CA PRO A 89 11.75 14.72 7.17
C PRO A 89 10.34 14.36 6.72
N ASP A 90 10.14 13.16 6.21
CA ASP A 90 8.84 12.66 5.76
C ASP A 90 8.59 11.28 6.38
N PHE A 91 7.67 11.24 7.36
CA PHE A 91 7.17 9.98 7.90
C PHE A 91 5.89 9.59 7.16
N ASP A 92 6.02 8.65 6.27
CA ASP A 92 4.89 7.92 5.71
C ASP A 92 4.43 6.84 6.70
N ILE A 93 3.19 6.87 7.15
CA ILE A 93 2.65 5.85 8.07
C ILE A 93 1.52 5.08 7.39
N ASP A 94 1.67 3.76 7.32
CA ASP A 94 0.64 2.86 6.80
C ASP A 94 -0.34 2.49 7.92
N PHE A 95 -1.64 2.71 7.70
CA PHE A 95 -2.73 2.31 8.58
C PHE A 95 -3.65 1.28 7.93
N CYS A 96 -4.38 0.52 8.73
CA CYS A 96 -5.51 -0.27 8.28
C CYS A 96 -6.48 0.60 7.46
N VAL A 97 -6.78 0.19 6.22
CA VAL A 97 -7.62 0.98 5.29
C VAL A 97 -9.00 1.31 5.88
N GLU A 98 -9.62 0.36 6.57
CA GLU A 98 -10.98 0.52 7.10
C GLU A 98 -11.05 1.50 8.28
N ARG A 99 -9.97 1.63 9.06
CA ARG A 99 -9.97 2.44 10.29
C ARG A 99 -9.04 3.66 10.26
N ARG A 100 -8.39 3.92 9.12
CA ARG A 100 -7.50 5.08 8.93
C ARG A 100 -8.22 6.41 9.22
N GLN A 101 -9.49 6.53 8.85
CA GLN A 101 -10.25 7.75 9.05
C GLN A 101 -10.38 8.12 10.54
N GLU A 102 -10.48 7.15 11.44
CA GLU A 102 -10.53 7.39 12.89
C GLU A 102 -9.27 8.11 13.40
N VAL A 103 -8.10 7.82 12.80
CA VAL A 103 -6.84 8.48 13.16
C VAL A 103 -6.82 9.93 12.66
N ILE A 104 -7.32 10.16 11.43
CA ILE A 104 -7.44 11.52 10.87
C ILE A 104 -8.41 12.36 11.71
N ASP A 105 -9.54 11.77 12.08
CA ASP A 105 -10.56 12.45 12.92
C ASP A 105 -9.99 12.83 14.30
N TYR A 106 -9.19 11.94 14.90
CA TYR A 106 -8.46 12.24 16.14
C TYR A 106 -7.50 13.43 16.00
N VAL A 107 -6.75 13.47 14.89
CA VAL A 107 -5.82 14.59 14.62
C VAL A 107 -6.59 15.91 14.47
N VAL A 108 -7.72 15.89 13.75
CA VAL A 108 -8.60 17.07 13.60
C VAL A 108 -9.19 17.50 14.95
N GLU A 109 -9.61 16.55 15.79
CA GLU A 109 -10.15 16.84 17.12
C GLU A 109 -9.08 17.43 18.05
N LYS A 110 -7.88 16.85 18.05
CA LYS A 110 -6.80 17.22 18.96
C LYS A 110 -6.15 18.54 18.62
N TYR A 111 -5.81 18.76 17.36
CA TYR A 111 -5.07 19.94 16.91
C TYR A 111 -5.97 21.11 16.48
N GLY A 112 -7.27 20.86 16.32
CA GLY A 112 -8.28 21.86 15.95
C GLY A 112 -8.65 21.82 14.46
N LYS A 113 -9.94 22.07 14.19
CA LYS A 113 -10.49 22.02 12.83
C LYS A 113 -9.92 23.08 11.89
N ASP A 114 -9.50 24.22 12.43
CA ASP A 114 -8.93 25.33 11.65
C ASP A 114 -7.44 25.12 11.38
N ASN A 115 -6.79 24.29 12.19
CA ASN A 115 -5.36 24.00 12.16
C ASN A 115 -5.00 22.72 11.38
N VAL A 116 -6.01 21.98 10.91
CA VAL A 116 -5.84 20.73 10.16
C VAL A 116 -6.63 20.77 8.87
N SER A 117 -5.98 20.50 7.74
CA SER A 117 -6.63 20.45 6.44
C SER A 117 -6.07 19.33 5.57
N GLN A 118 -6.92 18.78 4.71
CA GLN A 118 -6.44 17.88 3.66
C GLN A 118 -5.84 18.67 2.49
N ILE A 119 -4.96 18.05 1.72
CA ILE A 119 -4.28 18.67 0.58
C ILE A 119 -5.12 18.46 -0.68
N ILE A 120 -5.23 19.48 -1.51
CA ILE A 120 -5.84 19.36 -2.83
C ILE A 120 -4.97 18.54 -3.77
N THR A 121 -5.62 17.86 -4.71
CA THR A 121 -4.99 17.29 -5.90
C THR A 121 -5.75 17.72 -7.14
N PHE A 122 -5.08 17.75 -8.28
CA PHE A 122 -5.72 18.01 -9.56
C PHE A 122 -5.57 16.77 -10.45
N SER A 123 -6.70 16.16 -10.81
CA SER A 123 -6.68 15.17 -11.86
C SER A 123 -6.45 15.86 -13.21
N THR A 124 -5.61 15.28 -14.05
CA THR A 124 -5.34 15.78 -15.40
C THR A 124 -6.13 15.00 -16.44
N LEU A 125 -6.30 15.61 -17.61
CA LEU A 125 -6.86 14.97 -18.79
C LEU A 125 -5.83 13.97 -19.35
N ALA A 126 -5.86 12.73 -18.86
CA ALA A 126 -5.04 11.66 -19.40
C ALA A 126 -5.54 11.18 -20.77
N ALA A 127 -4.70 10.54 -21.59
CA ALA A 127 -4.94 10.15 -22.97
C ALA A 127 -6.36 9.60 -23.27
N ARG A 128 -6.83 8.63 -22.47
CA ARG A 128 -8.17 8.04 -22.69
C ARG A 128 -9.31 8.92 -22.20
N ALA A 129 -9.05 9.73 -21.17
CA ALA A 129 -10.05 10.61 -20.59
C ALA A 129 -10.30 11.82 -21.51
N VAL A 130 -9.23 12.43 -22.03
CA VAL A 130 -9.34 13.58 -22.92
C VAL A 130 -10.10 13.24 -24.21
N VAL A 131 -9.83 12.08 -24.83
CA VAL A 131 -10.56 11.62 -26.01
C VAL A 131 -12.06 11.45 -25.74
N LYS A 132 -12.43 10.95 -24.55
CA LYS A 132 -13.84 10.84 -24.16
C LYS A 132 -14.50 12.20 -23.94
N ASP A 133 -13.81 13.12 -23.29
CA ASP A 133 -14.35 14.45 -23.00
C ASP A 133 -14.47 15.30 -24.26
N VAL A 134 -13.45 15.29 -25.14
CA VAL A 134 -13.50 15.97 -26.44
C VAL A 134 -14.55 15.33 -27.36
N GLY A 135 -14.64 13.99 -27.39
CA GLY A 135 -15.67 13.27 -28.14
C GLY A 135 -17.08 13.66 -27.71
N ARG A 136 -17.31 13.78 -26.40
CA ARG A 136 -18.58 14.25 -25.86
C ARG A 136 -18.88 15.72 -26.27
N ALA A 137 -17.85 16.59 -26.17
CA ALA A 137 -17.98 18.00 -26.55
C ALA A 137 -18.28 18.16 -28.06
N LEU A 138 -17.65 17.35 -28.91
CA LEU A 138 -17.89 17.31 -30.36
C LEU A 138 -19.15 16.53 -30.75
N ARG A 139 -19.90 15.95 -29.78
CA ARG A 139 -21.07 15.10 -30.00
C ARG A 139 -20.79 13.86 -30.87
N VAL A 140 -19.57 13.34 -30.81
CA VAL A 140 -19.21 12.08 -31.47
C VAL A 140 -19.99 10.93 -30.79
N PRO A 141 -20.58 9.98 -31.55
CA PRO A 141 -21.28 8.86 -30.96
C PRO A 141 -20.45 8.09 -29.96
N LEU A 142 -21.03 7.75 -28.80
CA LEU A 142 -20.31 7.09 -27.70
C LEU A 142 -19.66 5.77 -28.14
N GLN A 143 -20.24 5.05 -29.08
CA GLN A 143 -19.71 3.81 -29.63
C GLN A 143 -18.36 4.04 -30.32
N ASP A 144 -18.24 5.10 -31.14
CA ASP A 144 -17.03 5.45 -31.87
C ASP A 144 -15.94 5.93 -30.92
N VAL A 145 -16.29 6.79 -29.95
CA VAL A 145 -15.36 7.22 -28.89
C VAL A 145 -14.83 6.02 -28.11
N ASN A 146 -15.70 5.05 -27.76
CA ASN A 146 -15.28 3.84 -27.05
C ASN A 146 -14.40 2.93 -27.92
N ARG A 147 -14.66 2.84 -29.23
CA ARG A 147 -13.81 2.11 -30.18
C ARG A 147 -12.42 2.72 -30.21
N ILE A 148 -12.31 4.02 -30.42
CA ILE A 148 -11.02 4.74 -30.46
C ILE A 148 -10.27 4.61 -29.13
N THR A 149 -10.94 4.82 -27.99
CA THR A 149 -10.27 4.74 -26.68
C THR A 149 -9.82 3.33 -26.30
N LYS A 150 -10.40 2.26 -26.87
CA LYS A 150 -9.91 0.89 -26.67
C LYS A 150 -8.56 0.64 -27.33
N LEU A 151 -8.24 1.34 -28.42
CA LEU A 151 -6.97 1.24 -29.14
C LEU A 151 -5.81 1.93 -28.41
N ILE A 152 -6.09 2.80 -27.43
CA ILE A 152 -5.08 3.43 -26.59
C ILE A 152 -4.64 2.43 -25.51
N PRO A 153 -3.36 2.01 -25.48
CA PRO A 153 -2.85 1.06 -24.48
C PRO A 153 -3.07 1.50 -23.03
N ARG A 154 -3.24 0.52 -22.13
CA ARG A 154 -3.40 0.75 -20.67
C ARG A 154 -2.07 0.64 -19.94
N THR A 155 -1.06 1.36 -20.37
CA THR A 155 0.23 1.40 -19.69
C THR A 155 0.36 2.69 -18.88
N VAL A 156 1.17 2.65 -17.84
CA VAL A 156 1.50 3.84 -17.05
C VAL A 156 2.18 4.86 -17.94
N ASP A 157 1.89 6.15 -17.75
CA ASP A 157 2.42 7.28 -18.51
C ASP A 157 2.20 7.21 -20.04
N MET A 158 1.10 6.57 -20.46
CA MET A 158 0.67 6.58 -21.84
C MET A 158 0.12 7.95 -22.23
N THR A 159 0.73 8.57 -23.23
CA THR A 159 0.25 9.79 -23.88
C THR A 159 -0.37 9.48 -25.24
N LEU A 160 -1.17 10.39 -25.79
CA LEU A 160 -1.76 10.22 -27.12
C LEU A 160 -0.68 10.14 -28.21
N SER A 161 0.39 10.93 -28.09
CA SER A 161 1.53 10.84 -29.03
C SER A 161 2.15 9.45 -29.00
N LYS A 162 2.47 8.91 -27.83
CA LYS A 162 2.98 7.54 -27.69
C LYS A 162 1.97 6.49 -28.19
N ALA A 163 0.68 6.71 -27.94
CA ALA A 163 -0.37 5.78 -28.42
C ALA A 163 -0.42 5.72 -29.95
N LEU A 164 -0.26 6.85 -30.64
CA LEU A 164 -0.17 6.89 -32.11
C LEU A 164 1.10 6.21 -32.65
N GLU A 165 2.19 6.19 -31.89
CA GLU A 165 3.43 5.49 -32.28
C GLU A 165 3.33 3.96 -32.10
N VAL A 166 2.67 3.49 -31.02
CA VAL A 166 2.67 2.06 -30.67
C VAL A 166 1.44 1.29 -31.14
N SER A 167 0.34 1.97 -31.48
CA SER A 167 -0.90 1.37 -31.95
C SER A 167 -1.10 1.64 -33.43
N ALA A 168 -0.75 0.67 -34.27
CA ALA A 168 -0.91 0.78 -35.73
C ALA A 168 -2.38 1.04 -36.14
N GLU A 169 -3.34 0.38 -35.46
CA GLU A 169 -4.77 0.56 -35.72
C GLU A 169 -5.25 1.98 -35.38
N LEU A 170 -4.77 2.56 -34.28
CA LEU A 170 -5.10 3.94 -33.91
C LEU A 170 -4.50 4.92 -34.92
N LYS A 171 -3.28 4.67 -35.36
CA LYS A 171 -2.58 5.48 -36.34
C LYS A 171 -3.30 5.46 -37.70
N GLU A 172 -3.70 4.26 -38.16
CA GLU A 172 -4.47 4.10 -39.39
C GLU A 172 -5.80 4.86 -39.36
N LEU A 173 -6.54 4.77 -38.24
CA LEU A 173 -7.77 5.54 -38.07
C LEU A 173 -7.51 7.05 -38.06
N TYR A 174 -6.43 7.48 -37.40
CA TYR A 174 -6.05 8.89 -37.34
C TYR A 174 -5.70 9.44 -38.74
N ASP A 175 -5.00 8.67 -39.56
CA ASP A 175 -4.54 9.10 -40.90
C ASP A 175 -5.69 9.08 -41.95
N ASN A 176 -6.69 8.20 -41.79
CA ASN A 176 -7.71 7.95 -42.82
C ASN A 176 -9.10 8.48 -42.49
N ASP A 177 -9.41 8.81 -41.22
CA ASP A 177 -10.74 9.31 -40.82
C ASP A 177 -10.68 10.76 -40.33
N PRO A 178 -11.19 11.75 -41.09
CA PRO A 178 -11.15 13.16 -40.71
C PRO A 178 -11.81 13.46 -39.36
N MET A 179 -12.81 12.69 -38.94
CA MET A 179 -13.44 12.86 -37.63
C MET A 179 -12.49 12.43 -36.53
N VAL A 180 -11.79 11.29 -36.72
CA VAL A 180 -10.79 10.79 -35.76
C VAL A 180 -9.59 11.73 -35.69
N THR A 181 -9.08 12.22 -36.84
CA THR A 181 -8.01 13.21 -36.90
C THR A 181 -8.37 14.45 -36.07
N LYS A 182 -9.55 15.04 -36.32
CA LYS A 182 -10.03 16.22 -35.58
C LYS A 182 -10.16 15.94 -34.07
N LEU A 183 -10.70 14.76 -33.72
CA LEU A 183 -10.88 14.35 -32.31
C LEU A 183 -9.52 14.23 -31.60
N ILE A 184 -8.55 13.56 -32.22
CA ILE A 184 -7.23 13.32 -31.64
C ILE A 184 -6.43 14.63 -31.59
N ASP A 185 -6.43 15.48 -32.63
CA ASP A 185 -5.72 16.75 -32.66
C ASP A 185 -6.17 17.70 -31.55
N LEU A 186 -7.48 17.80 -31.33
CA LEU A 186 -8.02 18.59 -30.21
C LEU A 186 -7.67 17.95 -28.87
N SER A 187 -7.67 16.64 -28.79
CA SER A 187 -7.32 15.91 -27.58
C SER A 187 -5.84 16.11 -27.22
N LEU A 188 -4.93 16.09 -28.19
CA LEU A 188 -3.50 16.38 -27.99
C LEU A 188 -3.23 17.76 -27.40
N LYS A 189 -4.05 18.76 -27.79
CA LYS A 189 -3.94 20.14 -27.24
C LYS A 189 -4.40 20.26 -25.79
N LEU A 190 -5.30 19.38 -25.37
CA LEU A 190 -5.91 19.39 -24.03
C LEU A 190 -5.33 18.34 -23.08
N GLU A 191 -4.56 17.39 -23.61
CA GLU A 191 -3.92 16.36 -22.81
C GLU A 191 -3.00 16.99 -21.75
N GLY A 192 -3.08 16.48 -20.51
CA GLY A 192 -2.27 16.96 -19.39
C GLY A 192 -2.83 18.18 -18.66
N LEU A 193 -3.82 18.89 -19.21
CA LEU A 193 -4.43 20.02 -18.51
C LEU A 193 -5.20 19.56 -17.26
N PRO A 194 -5.23 20.37 -16.18
CA PRO A 194 -6.06 20.08 -15.00
C PRO A 194 -7.54 19.95 -15.37
N ARG A 195 -8.20 18.94 -14.80
CA ARG A 195 -9.63 18.67 -15.10
C ARG A 195 -10.51 18.93 -13.89
N ASN A 196 -10.28 18.21 -12.80
CA ASN A 196 -11.09 18.33 -11.59
C ASN A 196 -10.18 18.43 -10.35
N PRO A 197 -10.57 19.27 -9.38
CA PRO A 197 -9.98 19.18 -8.06
C PRO A 197 -10.39 17.87 -7.39
N GLY A 198 -9.49 17.32 -6.61
CA GLY A 198 -9.71 16.15 -5.77
C GLY A 198 -9.06 16.37 -4.42
N THR A 199 -9.18 15.40 -3.54
CA THR A 199 -8.51 15.40 -2.24
C THR A 199 -7.34 14.42 -2.29
N HIS A 200 -6.19 14.81 -1.72
CA HIS A 200 -5.04 13.92 -1.61
C HIS A 200 -5.40 12.68 -0.80
N ALA A 201 -4.99 11.52 -1.30
CA ALA A 201 -5.42 10.25 -0.70
C ALA A 201 -4.91 10.02 0.73
N ALA A 202 -3.81 10.68 1.12
CA ALA A 202 -3.13 10.44 2.38
C ALA A 202 -2.68 11.71 3.12
N GLY A 203 -2.33 12.78 2.40
CA GLY A 203 -1.68 13.97 2.96
C GLY A 203 -2.64 14.86 3.75
N VAL A 204 -2.24 15.15 4.98
CA VAL A 204 -2.90 16.08 5.88
C VAL A 204 -1.88 17.11 6.34
N VAL A 205 -2.25 18.38 6.35
CA VAL A 205 -1.43 19.49 6.85
C VAL A 205 -1.85 19.80 8.27
N ILE A 206 -0.87 20.01 9.15
CA ILE A 206 -1.07 20.45 10.54
C ILE A 206 -0.25 21.72 10.77
N SER A 207 -0.84 22.75 11.40
CA SER A 207 -0.17 24.00 11.74
C SER A 207 -0.50 24.44 13.15
N ALA A 208 0.36 25.26 13.75
CA ALA A 208 0.13 25.85 15.06
C ALA A 208 -0.96 26.95 15.01
N GLU A 209 -0.97 27.74 13.94
CA GLU A 209 -1.98 28.76 13.65
C GLU A 209 -2.99 28.25 12.63
N PRO A 210 -4.17 28.88 12.49
CA PRO A 210 -5.14 28.48 11.47
C PRO A 210 -4.52 28.40 10.07
N ILE A 211 -4.78 27.31 9.35
CA ILE A 211 -4.19 27.07 8.01
C ILE A 211 -4.54 28.19 7.02
N SER A 212 -5.68 28.86 7.22
CA SER A 212 -6.11 30.00 6.39
C SER A 212 -5.16 31.21 6.45
N GLU A 213 -4.31 31.33 7.47
CA GLU A 213 -3.29 32.36 7.57
C GLU A 213 -2.10 32.11 6.62
N PHE A 214 -1.92 30.85 6.20
CA PHE A 214 -0.80 30.44 5.34
C PHE A 214 -1.22 30.19 3.90
N VAL A 215 -2.40 29.55 3.70
CA VAL A 215 -2.88 29.13 2.39
C VAL A 215 -4.39 29.29 2.27
N PRO A 216 -4.90 29.67 1.09
CA PRO A 216 -6.34 29.70 0.88
C PRO A 216 -6.93 28.30 0.94
N LEU A 217 -8.12 28.19 1.49
CA LEU A 217 -8.87 26.94 1.65
C LEU A 217 -10.05 26.88 0.70
N GLN A 218 -10.48 25.68 0.38
CA GLN A 218 -11.71 25.44 -0.37
C GLN A 218 -12.47 24.24 0.18
N ARG A 219 -13.76 24.22 -0.09
CA ARG A 219 -14.61 23.07 0.21
C ARG A 219 -14.71 22.13 -1.00
N ASN A 220 -14.38 20.86 -0.78
CA ASN A 220 -14.52 19.80 -1.78
C ASN A 220 -15.49 18.73 -1.23
N GLY A 221 -16.78 18.83 -1.59
CA GLY A 221 -17.85 18.10 -0.91
C GLY A 221 -17.99 18.54 0.55
N ASP A 222 -17.85 17.60 1.48
CA ASP A 222 -17.88 17.88 2.93
C ASP A 222 -16.48 18.09 3.54
N ILE A 223 -15.42 18.01 2.73
CA ILE A 223 -14.03 18.08 3.17
C ILE A 223 -13.47 19.48 2.87
N ILE A 224 -12.74 20.04 3.82
CA ILE A 224 -11.93 21.25 3.61
C ILE A 224 -10.55 20.83 3.11
N THR A 225 -10.10 21.44 2.01
CA THR A 225 -8.78 21.22 1.43
C THR A 225 -8.05 22.54 1.22
N THR A 226 -6.72 22.49 1.22
CA THR A 226 -5.90 23.61 0.75
C THR A 226 -6.15 23.85 -0.74
N GLN A 227 -5.96 25.08 -1.23
CA GLN A 227 -5.99 25.36 -2.68
C GLN A 227 -4.63 25.16 -3.35
N PHE A 228 -3.57 24.99 -2.57
CA PHE A 228 -2.23 24.68 -3.06
C PHE A 228 -1.96 23.17 -2.92
N TYR A 229 -1.30 22.60 -3.94
CA TYR A 229 -0.89 21.21 -3.94
C TYR A 229 0.40 20.99 -3.14
N LYS A 230 0.78 19.74 -2.93
CA LYS A 230 1.77 19.33 -1.92
C LYS A 230 3.13 20.03 -2.05
N GLU A 231 3.62 20.27 -3.28
CA GLU A 231 4.94 20.88 -3.51
C GLU A 231 4.97 22.32 -2.99
N ILE A 232 3.91 23.11 -3.21
CA ILE A 232 3.81 24.48 -2.70
C ILE A 232 3.64 24.48 -1.17
N ILE A 233 2.87 23.54 -0.61
CA ILE A 233 2.72 23.38 0.83
C ILE A 233 4.07 23.12 1.51
N GLU A 234 4.90 22.26 0.93
CA GLU A 234 6.25 21.96 1.41
C GLU A 234 7.20 23.17 1.28
N GLU A 235 7.12 23.95 0.17
CA GLU A 235 7.88 25.20 -0.03
C GLU A 235 7.53 26.28 0.99
N LEU A 236 6.27 26.35 1.42
CA LEU A 236 5.81 27.26 2.46
C LEU A 236 6.22 26.83 3.89
N GLY A 237 6.84 25.66 4.02
CA GLY A 237 7.29 25.13 5.31
C GLY A 237 6.18 24.53 6.16
N LEU A 238 4.99 24.28 5.60
CA LEU A 238 3.91 23.64 6.34
C LEU A 238 4.15 22.13 6.49
N LEU A 239 3.85 21.61 7.66
CA LEU A 239 4.06 20.20 8.01
C LEU A 239 3.01 19.31 7.34
N LYS A 240 3.46 18.47 6.42
CA LYS A 240 2.64 17.43 5.81
C LYS A 240 2.81 16.10 6.58
N MET A 241 1.72 15.44 6.88
CA MET A 241 1.66 14.10 7.45
C MET A 241 0.94 13.17 6.49
N ASP A 242 1.55 12.03 6.15
CA ASP A 242 0.95 11.07 5.23
C ASP A 242 0.32 9.88 5.99
N PHE A 243 -1.02 9.85 6.00
CA PHE A 243 -1.83 8.76 6.55
C PHE A 243 -2.18 7.79 5.42
N LEU A 244 -1.33 6.83 5.17
CA LEU A 244 -1.53 5.88 4.07
C LEU A 244 -2.44 4.73 4.48
N GLY A 245 -3.25 4.25 3.55
CA GLY A 245 -4.09 3.07 3.77
C GLY A 245 -3.46 1.83 3.15
N LEU A 246 -3.14 0.80 3.95
CA LEU A 246 -2.60 -0.46 3.47
C LEU A 246 -3.55 -1.61 3.75
N ARG A 247 -4.10 -2.22 2.70
CA ARG A 247 -5.06 -3.33 2.78
C ARG A 247 -4.51 -4.54 3.54
N THR A 248 -3.22 -4.82 3.40
CA THR A 248 -2.55 -5.93 4.08
C THR A 248 -2.66 -5.83 5.60
N LEU A 249 -2.64 -4.62 6.17
CA LEU A 249 -2.84 -4.42 7.61
C LEU A 249 -4.26 -4.78 8.05
N THR A 250 -5.26 -4.54 7.20
CA THR A 250 -6.63 -5.01 7.43
C THR A 250 -6.68 -6.54 7.42
N VAL A 251 -6.04 -7.18 6.45
CA VAL A 251 -5.96 -8.66 6.39
C VAL A 251 -5.29 -9.24 7.62
N ILE A 252 -4.17 -8.67 8.07
CA ILE A 252 -3.48 -9.13 9.29
C ILE A 252 -4.40 -8.98 10.51
N ARG A 253 -5.04 -7.82 10.70
CA ARG A 253 -5.99 -7.55 11.78
C ARG A 253 -7.12 -8.58 11.79
N ASP A 254 -7.82 -8.71 10.66
CA ASP A 254 -8.97 -9.62 10.54
C ASP A 254 -8.56 -11.06 10.79
N THR A 255 -7.38 -11.47 10.35
CA THR A 255 -6.83 -12.80 10.64
C THR A 255 -6.63 -13.02 12.15
N LEU A 256 -6.02 -12.02 12.83
CA LEU A 256 -5.82 -12.09 14.28
C LEU A 256 -7.15 -12.08 15.05
N ASP A 257 -8.15 -11.35 14.57
CA ASP A 257 -9.49 -11.34 15.15
C ASP A 257 -10.18 -12.69 14.99
N PHE A 258 -10.10 -13.33 13.81
CA PHE A 258 -10.60 -14.69 13.63
C PHE A 258 -9.88 -15.72 14.52
N ILE A 259 -8.56 -15.59 14.72
CA ILE A 259 -7.80 -16.43 15.64
C ILE A 259 -8.35 -16.30 17.07
N ARG A 260 -8.64 -15.06 17.53
CA ARG A 260 -9.25 -14.79 18.84
C ARG A 260 -10.67 -15.36 18.94
N GLU A 261 -11.52 -15.14 17.92
CA GLU A 261 -12.88 -15.69 17.87
C GLU A 261 -12.90 -17.22 17.97
N GLN A 262 -11.87 -17.90 17.43
CA GLN A 262 -11.73 -19.36 17.54
C GLN A 262 -11.10 -19.82 18.86
N GLY A 263 -10.83 -18.91 19.82
CA GLY A 263 -10.18 -19.23 21.09
C GLY A 263 -8.72 -19.69 20.96
N LYS A 264 -8.08 -19.45 19.82
CA LYS A 264 -6.67 -19.80 19.58
C LYS A 264 -5.74 -18.74 20.14
N LYS A 265 -4.49 -19.14 20.49
CA LYS A 265 -3.45 -18.19 20.93
C LYS A 265 -3.02 -17.29 19.77
N VAL A 266 -3.05 -15.96 20.02
CA VAL A 266 -2.53 -14.97 19.06
C VAL A 266 -1.01 -15.03 19.04
N PRO A 267 -0.37 -15.07 17.85
CA PRO A 267 1.08 -15.24 17.71
C PRO A 267 1.85 -13.90 17.76
N ASP A 268 1.65 -13.10 18.82
CA ASP A 268 2.24 -11.75 18.90
C ASP A 268 3.78 -11.75 18.91
N LYS A 269 4.40 -12.71 19.58
CA LYS A 269 5.86 -12.86 19.64
C LYS A 269 6.40 -13.45 18.36
N GLU A 270 5.74 -14.48 17.88
CA GLU A 270 6.11 -15.23 16.68
C GLU A 270 6.05 -14.36 15.42
N LEU A 271 5.16 -13.36 15.36
CA LEU A 271 5.09 -12.37 14.28
C LEU A 271 6.21 -11.34 14.30
N LYS A 272 6.99 -11.28 15.39
CA LYS A 272 8.19 -10.44 15.54
C LYS A 272 9.48 -11.25 15.49
N ASP A 273 9.39 -12.58 15.44
CA ASP A 273 10.50 -13.49 15.24
C ASP A 273 10.55 -13.95 13.78
N TYR A 274 11.50 -13.44 13.03
CA TYR A 274 11.64 -13.67 11.60
C TYR A 274 12.54 -14.86 11.27
N THR A 275 12.59 -15.89 12.14
CA THR A 275 13.52 -17.02 12.01
C THR A 275 12.84 -18.35 11.64
N ASP A 276 11.50 -18.39 11.58
CA ASP A 276 10.76 -19.63 11.35
C ASP A 276 11.01 -20.23 9.95
N ARG A 277 11.63 -21.40 9.94
CA ARG A 277 12.06 -22.09 8.73
C ARG A 277 10.89 -22.50 7.82
N ARG A 278 9.73 -22.89 8.38
CA ARG A 278 8.56 -23.32 7.59
C ARG A 278 8.01 -22.19 6.75
N VAL A 279 8.10 -20.95 7.26
CA VAL A 279 7.68 -19.76 6.52
C VAL A 279 8.54 -19.59 5.27
N TYR A 280 9.87 -19.70 5.41
CA TYR A 280 10.79 -19.59 4.27
C TYR A 280 10.67 -20.78 3.31
N GLU A 281 10.41 -21.98 3.79
CA GLU A 281 10.15 -23.16 2.95
C GLU A 281 8.91 -22.96 2.07
N MET A 282 7.82 -22.42 2.64
CA MET A 282 6.60 -22.09 1.88
C MET A 282 6.86 -21.01 0.83
N ILE A 283 7.59 -19.93 1.17
CA ILE A 283 7.96 -18.87 0.23
C ILE A 283 8.85 -19.44 -0.88
N SER A 284 9.83 -20.29 -0.54
CA SER A 284 10.74 -20.94 -1.48
C SER A 284 10.05 -21.94 -2.42
N ALA A 285 8.91 -22.49 -2.00
CA ALA A 285 8.03 -23.31 -2.85
C ALA A 285 7.10 -22.48 -3.75
N ALA A 286 7.18 -21.14 -3.69
CA ALA A 286 6.32 -20.19 -4.40
C ALA A 286 4.81 -20.33 -4.09
N ASP A 287 4.44 -20.91 -2.94
CA ASP A 287 3.05 -20.93 -2.48
C ASP A 287 2.70 -19.60 -1.80
N THR A 288 2.80 -18.51 -2.55
CA THR A 288 2.74 -17.13 -2.04
C THR A 288 1.48 -16.36 -2.44
N ASP A 289 0.39 -17.06 -2.83
CA ASP A 289 -0.91 -16.41 -3.04
C ASP A 289 -1.38 -15.72 -1.75
N GLY A 290 -1.71 -14.45 -1.84
CA GLY A 290 -2.09 -13.61 -0.70
C GLY A 290 -0.93 -13.12 0.17
N VAL A 291 0.30 -13.56 -0.05
CA VAL A 291 1.47 -13.07 0.68
C VAL A 291 1.90 -11.72 0.13
N PHE A 292 1.97 -10.73 0.99
CA PHE A 292 2.30 -9.35 0.61
C PHE A 292 3.57 -9.26 -0.25
N GLN A 293 3.50 -8.53 -1.36
CA GLN A 293 4.57 -8.33 -2.35
C GLN A 293 5.08 -9.58 -3.09
N LEU A 294 4.69 -10.81 -2.69
CA LEU A 294 5.28 -12.03 -3.22
C LEU A 294 4.33 -12.84 -4.13
N GLU A 295 3.12 -12.34 -4.44
CA GLU A 295 2.07 -13.11 -5.12
C GLU A 295 2.09 -13.05 -6.65
N SER A 296 2.80 -12.09 -7.27
CA SER A 296 2.83 -12.00 -8.74
C SER A 296 3.55 -13.20 -9.35
N ALA A 297 3.13 -13.63 -10.56
CA ALA A 297 3.72 -14.78 -11.23
C ALA A 297 5.25 -14.67 -11.40
N GLY A 298 5.74 -13.48 -11.77
CA GLY A 298 7.18 -13.24 -11.89
C GLY A 298 7.91 -13.32 -10.55
N MET A 299 7.33 -12.76 -9.48
CA MET A 299 7.91 -12.83 -8.14
C MET A 299 7.93 -14.28 -7.62
N LYS A 300 6.89 -15.07 -7.88
CA LYS A 300 6.87 -16.51 -7.53
C LYS A 300 8.01 -17.26 -8.19
N GLN A 301 8.24 -17.03 -9.49
CA GLN A 301 9.36 -17.66 -10.22
C GLN A 301 10.72 -17.21 -9.65
N PHE A 302 10.83 -15.97 -9.24
CA PHE A 302 12.04 -15.47 -8.60
C PHE A 302 12.24 -16.08 -7.20
N MET A 303 11.21 -16.26 -6.38
CA MET A 303 11.32 -16.90 -5.06
C MET A 303 11.76 -18.37 -5.16
N LEU A 304 11.33 -19.12 -6.19
CA LEU A 304 11.82 -20.48 -6.46
C LEU A 304 13.34 -20.52 -6.68
N GLN A 305 13.90 -19.49 -7.31
CA GLN A 305 15.33 -19.40 -7.60
C GLN A 305 16.11 -18.84 -6.39
N LEU A 306 15.58 -17.80 -5.75
CA LEU A 306 16.19 -17.12 -4.61
C LEU A 306 16.28 -18.02 -3.38
N ARG A 307 15.26 -18.86 -3.13
CA ARG A 307 15.16 -19.74 -1.96
C ARG A 307 15.51 -19.00 -0.67
N PRO A 308 14.73 -18.01 -0.27
CA PRO A 308 15.04 -17.21 0.89
C PRO A 308 15.11 -18.08 2.16
N GLY A 309 16.11 -17.83 3.00
CA GLY A 309 16.29 -18.51 4.28
C GLY A 309 16.26 -17.56 5.48
N CYS A 310 16.22 -16.26 5.25
CA CYS A 310 16.18 -15.23 6.28
C CYS A 310 15.49 -13.95 5.75
N LEU A 311 15.24 -13.00 6.67
CA LEU A 311 14.56 -11.74 6.30
C LEU A 311 15.41 -10.90 5.33
N GLU A 312 16.73 -10.93 5.45
CA GLU A 312 17.65 -10.22 4.53
C GLU A 312 17.47 -10.69 3.07
N ASP A 313 17.23 -11.98 2.85
CA ASP A 313 16.92 -12.50 1.51
C ASP A 313 15.61 -11.93 0.96
N LEU A 314 14.59 -11.76 1.80
CA LEU A 314 13.32 -11.13 1.39
C LEU A 314 13.51 -9.65 1.11
N ILE A 315 14.30 -8.93 1.92
CA ILE A 315 14.66 -7.52 1.69
C ILE A 315 15.34 -7.37 0.32
N ALA A 316 16.30 -8.23 0.03
CA ALA A 316 16.99 -8.24 -1.27
C ALA A 316 16.04 -8.62 -2.41
N GLY A 317 15.21 -9.64 -2.22
CA GLY A 317 14.24 -10.10 -3.22
C GLY A 317 13.25 -9.02 -3.65
N ILE A 318 12.64 -8.33 -2.67
CA ILE A 318 11.71 -7.22 -2.91
C ILE A 318 12.41 -6.06 -3.63
N SER A 319 13.68 -5.82 -3.33
CA SER A 319 14.46 -4.73 -3.92
C SER A 319 14.91 -5.03 -5.35
N LEU A 320 15.27 -6.28 -5.64
CA LEU A 320 15.77 -6.72 -6.95
C LEU A 320 14.66 -6.90 -7.98
N PHE A 321 13.48 -7.36 -7.58
CA PHE A 321 12.40 -7.66 -8.53
C PHE A 321 11.63 -6.40 -8.94
N ARG A 322 12.32 -5.51 -9.68
CA ARG A 322 11.78 -4.24 -10.20
C ARG A 322 12.48 -3.89 -11.51
N PRO A 323 11.81 -3.15 -12.42
CA PRO A 323 12.48 -2.65 -13.63
C PRO A 323 13.77 -1.90 -13.27
N GLY A 324 14.88 -2.28 -13.90
CA GLY A 324 16.24 -1.79 -13.63
C GLY A 324 17.06 -2.77 -12.79
N PRO A 325 16.81 -2.95 -11.48
CA PRO A 325 17.58 -3.89 -10.64
C PRO A 325 17.46 -5.37 -11.05
N MET A 326 16.40 -5.74 -11.79
CA MET A 326 16.20 -7.14 -12.26
C MET A 326 17.39 -7.68 -13.04
N ASP A 327 18.14 -6.84 -13.74
CA ASP A 327 19.33 -7.24 -14.50
C ASP A 327 20.46 -7.75 -13.58
N GLN A 328 20.42 -7.41 -12.30
CA GLN A 328 21.38 -7.90 -11.28
C GLN A 328 21.01 -9.27 -10.70
N ILE A 329 19.79 -9.77 -10.93
CA ILE A 329 19.29 -11.03 -10.34
C ILE A 329 20.23 -12.21 -10.67
N PRO A 330 20.68 -12.44 -11.93
CA PRO A 330 21.56 -13.57 -12.23
C PRO A 330 22.88 -13.50 -11.45
N LYS A 331 23.49 -12.31 -11.34
CA LYS A 331 24.72 -12.10 -10.58
C LYS A 331 24.51 -12.33 -9.09
N TYR A 332 23.41 -11.81 -8.53
CA TYR A 332 23.05 -11.99 -7.13
C TYR A 332 22.86 -13.47 -6.78
N LEU A 333 22.09 -14.22 -7.60
CA LEU A 333 21.85 -15.65 -7.41
C LEU A 333 23.14 -16.47 -7.53
N SER A 334 24.00 -16.15 -8.49
CA SER A 334 25.31 -16.79 -8.65
C SER A 334 26.18 -16.58 -7.40
N GLY A 335 26.27 -15.32 -6.90
CA GLY A 335 27.02 -15.00 -5.70
C GLY A 335 26.46 -15.63 -4.43
N LYS A 336 25.11 -15.72 -4.31
CA LYS A 336 24.45 -16.40 -3.19
C LYS A 336 24.76 -17.90 -3.17
N ASN A 337 24.74 -18.55 -4.33
CA ASN A 337 25.02 -19.99 -4.42
C ASN A 337 26.51 -20.33 -4.32
N HIS A 338 27.39 -19.39 -4.68
CA HIS A 338 28.84 -19.56 -4.68
C HIS A 338 29.55 -18.34 -4.03
N PRO A 339 29.40 -18.14 -2.71
CA PRO A 339 29.95 -16.95 -2.02
C PRO A 339 31.46 -16.81 -2.15
N ASP A 340 32.18 -17.92 -2.27
CA ASP A 340 33.64 -17.96 -2.38
C ASP A 340 34.15 -17.46 -3.76
N GLN A 341 33.29 -17.39 -4.76
CA GLN A 341 33.62 -16.90 -6.10
C GLN A 341 33.33 -15.41 -6.31
N VAL A 342 32.79 -14.74 -5.28
CA VAL A 342 32.46 -13.32 -5.36
C VAL A 342 33.74 -12.47 -5.40
N THR A 343 33.88 -11.69 -6.47
CA THR A 343 35.00 -10.76 -6.67
C THR A 343 34.55 -9.32 -6.51
N TYR A 344 35.46 -8.46 -6.03
CA TYR A 344 35.24 -7.04 -5.85
C TYR A 344 36.25 -6.23 -6.67
N LEU A 345 35.84 -5.08 -7.22
CA LEU A 345 36.76 -4.15 -7.93
C LEU A 345 37.85 -3.63 -6.99
N SER A 346 37.57 -3.54 -5.71
CA SER A 346 38.51 -3.21 -4.62
C SER A 346 38.03 -3.89 -3.35
N GLU A 347 38.95 -4.35 -2.50
CA GLU A 347 38.61 -4.92 -1.18
C GLU A 347 37.87 -3.93 -0.26
N LYS A 348 38.00 -2.63 -0.51
CA LYS A 348 37.23 -1.59 0.19
C LYS A 348 35.73 -1.64 -0.06
N LEU A 349 35.27 -2.31 -1.13
CA LEU A 349 33.87 -2.53 -1.42
C LEU A 349 33.25 -3.68 -0.63
N ARG A 350 34.09 -4.59 -0.11
CA ARG A 350 33.62 -5.80 0.59
C ARG A 350 32.70 -5.48 1.78
N PRO A 351 32.98 -4.52 2.68
CA PRO A 351 32.10 -4.23 3.81
C PRO A 351 30.69 -3.78 3.35
N ALA A 352 30.59 -2.99 2.29
CA ALA A 352 29.33 -2.49 1.75
C ALA A 352 28.54 -3.52 0.94
N LEU A 353 29.23 -4.47 0.27
CA LEU A 353 28.62 -5.36 -0.71
C LEU A 353 28.59 -6.84 -0.31
N LYS A 354 29.20 -7.23 0.83
CA LYS A 354 29.25 -8.63 1.29
C LYS A 354 27.86 -9.21 1.47
N ALA A 355 26.93 -8.47 2.09
CA ALA A 355 25.56 -8.92 2.35
C ALA A 355 24.73 -9.13 1.06
N THR A 356 25.19 -8.59 -0.06
CA THR A 356 24.53 -8.69 -1.37
C THR A 356 25.41 -9.37 -2.42
N TYR A 357 26.37 -10.16 -1.97
CA TYR A 357 27.22 -10.99 -2.83
C TYR A 357 27.91 -10.21 -3.97
N GLY A 358 28.44 -9.01 -3.64
CA GLY A 358 29.14 -8.16 -4.62
C GLY A 358 28.22 -7.37 -5.56
N CYS A 359 26.91 -7.43 -5.36
CA CYS A 359 25.94 -6.63 -6.12
C CYS A 359 25.58 -5.35 -5.40
N MET A 360 25.46 -4.25 -6.12
CA MET A 360 24.77 -3.05 -5.63
C MET A 360 23.26 -3.27 -5.77
N VAL A 361 22.52 -3.12 -4.68
CA VAL A 361 21.06 -3.29 -4.58
C VAL A 361 20.42 -2.06 -3.95
N TYR A 362 21.09 -1.47 -2.96
CA TYR A 362 20.54 -0.43 -2.11
C TYR A 362 21.21 0.93 -2.30
N GLN A 363 20.43 1.99 -2.12
CA GLN A 363 20.92 3.37 -2.09
C GLN A 363 21.98 3.57 -0.99
N GLU A 364 21.80 2.92 0.14
CA GLU A 364 22.66 2.96 1.30
C GLU A 364 24.06 2.38 1.01
N GLN A 365 24.13 1.40 0.10
CA GLN A 365 25.42 0.86 -0.35
C GLN A 365 26.21 1.89 -1.16
N VAL A 366 25.56 2.67 -2.02
CA VAL A 366 26.22 3.77 -2.74
C VAL A 366 26.78 4.78 -1.75
N MET A 367 26.02 5.17 -0.72
CA MET A 367 26.47 6.10 0.33
C MET A 367 27.71 5.55 1.07
N ARG A 368 27.71 4.26 1.43
CA ARG A 368 28.85 3.60 2.09
C ARG A 368 30.07 3.52 1.20
N ILE A 369 29.90 3.15 -0.06
CA ILE A 369 31.02 3.10 -1.01
C ILE A 369 31.67 4.48 -1.13
N VAL A 370 30.87 5.54 -1.27
CA VAL A 370 31.40 6.92 -1.32
C VAL A 370 32.18 7.26 -0.05
N ARG A 371 31.67 6.91 1.13
CA ARG A 371 32.34 7.11 2.42
C ARG A 371 33.62 6.28 2.53
N ASP A 372 33.53 4.95 2.34
CA ASP A 372 34.59 4.00 2.66
C ASP A 372 35.74 4.04 1.66
N VAL A 373 35.46 4.37 0.40
CA VAL A 373 36.46 4.48 -0.67
C VAL A 373 37.11 5.87 -0.68
N ALA A 374 36.29 6.95 -0.63
CA ALA A 374 36.81 8.30 -0.84
C ALA A 374 36.84 9.19 0.43
N GLY A 375 36.32 8.69 1.59
CA GLY A 375 36.42 9.39 2.87
C GLY A 375 35.42 10.53 3.06
N TYR A 376 34.28 10.48 2.39
CA TYR A 376 33.19 11.44 2.59
C TYR A 376 32.48 11.23 3.95
N SER A 377 31.82 12.27 4.46
CA SER A 377 30.81 12.09 5.51
C SER A 377 29.59 11.30 4.96
N MET A 378 28.82 10.67 5.83
CA MET A 378 27.59 9.99 5.40
C MET A 378 26.57 10.98 4.82
N GLY A 379 26.45 12.18 5.40
CA GLY A 379 25.57 13.23 4.91
C GLY A 379 25.93 13.66 3.49
N ARG A 380 27.21 13.95 3.23
CA ARG A 380 27.67 14.29 1.88
C ARG A 380 27.54 13.13 0.90
N SER A 381 27.71 11.90 1.34
CA SER A 381 27.52 10.71 0.51
C SER A 381 26.07 10.60 0.00
N ASP A 382 25.06 11.00 0.79
CA ASP A 382 23.67 11.08 0.30
C ASP A 382 23.49 12.13 -0.79
N LEU A 383 24.16 13.28 -0.68
CA LEU A 383 24.12 14.32 -1.74
C LEU A 383 24.72 13.80 -3.05
N VAL A 384 25.88 13.13 -3.00
CA VAL A 384 26.52 12.50 -4.17
C VAL A 384 25.58 11.45 -4.82
N ARG A 385 25.02 10.54 -4.02
CA ARG A 385 24.04 9.56 -4.50
C ARG A 385 22.83 10.21 -5.18
N ARG A 386 22.30 11.32 -4.62
CA ARG A 386 21.16 12.04 -5.21
C ARG A 386 21.53 12.73 -6.53
N ALA A 387 22.74 13.28 -6.62
CA ALA A 387 23.23 13.88 -7.86
C ALA A 387 23.32 12.83 -8.98
N MET A 388 23.83 11.63 -8.67
CA MET A 388 23.87 10.49 -9.58
C MET A 388 22.46 10.07 -10.03
N ALA A 389 21.54 9.89 -9.08
CA ALA A 389 20.15 9.48 -9.37
C ALA A 389 19.39 10.50 -10.25
N LYS A 390 19.66 11.79 -10.08
CA LYS A 390 19.06 12.87 -10.89
C LYS A 390 19.79 13.14 -12.21
N LYS A 391 20.88 12.41 -12.49
CA LYS A 391 21.72 12.54 -13.70
C LYS A 391 22.14 13.98 -14.00
N LYS A 392 22.48 14.77 -12.96
CA LYS A 392 22.97 16.15 -13.11
C LYS A 392 24.43 16.13 -13.60
N HIS A 393 24.63 16.22 -14.90
CA HIS A 393 25.91 15.98 -15.57
C HIS A 393 27.07 16.80 -15.00
N ASP A 394 26.89 18.11 -14.84
CA ASP A 394 27.95 19.01 -14.34
C ASP A 394 28.34 18.67 -12.89
N VAL A 395 27.34 18.38 -12.03
CA VAL A 395 27.56 17.98 -10.66
C VAL A 395 28.28 16.63 -10.61
N MET A 396 27.88 15.68 -11.48
CA MET A 396 28.50 14.36 -11.54
C MET A 396 29.97 14.41 -11.96
N GLN A 397 30.34 15.25 -12.92
CA GLN A 397 31.74 15.40 -13.31
C GLN A 397 32.61 15.98 -12.18
N LYS A 398 32.11 17.00 -11.48
CA LYS A 398 32.77 17.55 -10.30
C LYS A 398 32.91 16.53 -9.19
N GLU A 399 31.83 15.79 -8.86
CA GLU A 399 31.87 14.79 -7.80
C GLU A 399 32.69 13.56 -8.19
N ARG A 400 32.83 13.20 -9.47
CA ARG A 400 33.78 12.20 -9.95
C ARG A 400 35.23 12.59 -9.61
N HIS A 401 35.61 13.82 -9.95
CA HIS A 401 36.94 14.34 -9.63
C HIS A 401 37.19 14.31 -8.13
N ASN A 402 36.25 14.81 -7.35
CA ASN A 402 36.31 14.82 -5.89
C ASN A 402 36.42 13.42 -5.29
N PHE A 403 35.67 12.46 -5.83
CA PHE A 403 35.69 11.07 -5.40
C PHE A 403 37.06 10.42 -5.65
N VAL A 404 37.67 10.68 -6.81
CA VAL A 404 38.95 10.08 -7.19
C VAL A 404 40.11 10.77 -6.45
N TYR A 405 40.18 12.13 -6.50
CA TYR A 405 41.35 12.89 -6.06
C TYR A 405 41.19 13.63 -4.73
N GLY A 406 39.94 13.72 -4.24
CA GLY A 406 39.63 14.42 -3.00
C GLY A 406 39.30 15.89 -3.16
N ILE A 407 39.08 16.55 -2.03
CA ILE A 407 38.81 17.98 -1.91
C ILE A 407 39.83 18.57 -0.94
N GLU A 408 40.59 19.52 -1.41
CA GLU A 408 41.54 20.26 -0.58
C GLU A 408 41.35 21.78 -0.82
N GLU A 409 41.10 22.52 0.24
CA GLU A 409 40.91 23.95 0.21
C GLU A 409 41.84 24.58 1.26
N ASN A 410 42.66 25.56 0.83
CA ASN A 410 43.60 26.26 1.71
C ASN A 410 44.55 25.35 2.50
N GLY A 411 44.98 24.23 1.92
CA GLY A 411 45.85 23.25 2.58
C GLY A 411 45.12 22.31 3.57
N VAL A 412 43.79 22.40 3.71
CA VAL A 412 43.00 21.53 4.52
C VAL A 412 42.27 20.52 3.63
N VAL A 413 42.51 19.23 3.88
CA VAL A 413 41.85 18.13 3.17
C VAL A 413 40.49 17.86 3.82
N SER A 414 39.42 18.27 3.16
CA SER A 414 38.05 18.01 3.61
C SER A 414 37.52 16.63 3.16
N VAL A 415 37.99 16.14 2.01
CA VAL A 415 37.73 14.77 1.51
C VAL A 415 39.04 14.21 0.99
N PRO A 416 39.50 13.06 1.51
CA PRO A 416 40.77 12.45 1.09
C PRO A 416 40.78 12.02 -0.38
N GLY A 417 39.67 11.51 -0.91
CA GLY A 417 39.59 10.88 -2.23
C GLY A 417 40.11 9.43 -2.24
N ALA A 418 39.70 8.69 -3.25
CA ALA A 418 40.03 7.27 -3.39
C ALA A 418 41.54 7.02 -3.51
N VAL A 419 42.24 7.87 -4.24
CA VAL A 419 43.71 7.72 -4.48
C VAL A 419 44.48 7.85 -3.18
N ARG A 420 44.21 8.86 -2.35
CA ARG A 420 44.85 9.01 -1.04
C ARG A 420 44.48 7.86 -0.09
N ASN A 421 43.31 7.27 -0.28
CA ASN A 421 42.88 6.09 0.49
C ASN A 421 43.42 4.76 -0.08
N GLY A 422 44.30 4.77 -1.05
CA GLY A 422 44.99 3.57 -1.55
C GLY A 422 44.23 2.80 -2.64
N VAL A 423 43.30 3.45 -3.34
CA VAL A 423 42.63 2.89 -4.54
C VAL A 423 43.17 3.65 -5.76
N ASP A 424 43.72 2.95 -6.74
CA ASP A 424 44.21 3.59 -7.96
C ASP A 424 43.10 4.33 -8.73
N ALA A 425 43.52 5.34 -9.51
CA ALA A 425 42.58 6.22 -10.19
C ALA A 425 41.68 5.49 -11.21
N ASP A 426 42.19 4.48 -11.91
CA ASP A 426 41.41 3.72 -12.89
C ASP A 426 40.35 2.86 -12.20
N THR A 427 40.71 2.19 -11.13
CA THR A 427 39.75 1.42 -10.29
C THR A 427 38.72 2.37 -9.65
N ALA A 428 39.13 3.52 -9.15
CA ALA A 428 38.21 4.52 -8.58
C ALA A 428 37.20 5.04 -9.62
N ASN A 429 37.65 5.32 -10.85
CA ASN A 429 36.74 5.70 -11.93
C ASN A 429 35.75 4.58 -12.28
N LYS A 430 36.18 3.33 -12.39
CA LYS A 430 35.30 2.16 -12.62
C LYS A 430 34.27 2.01 -11.50
N ILE A 431 34.65 2.22 -10.24
CA ILE A 431 33.73 2.19 -9.10
C ILE A 431 32.70 3.31 -9.24
N PHE A 432 33.13 4.53 -9.59
CA PHE A 432 32.23 5.67 -9.79
C PHE A 432 31.25 5.44 -10.92
N ASP A 433 31.69 4.88 -12.05
CA ASP A 433 30.81 4.54 -13.18
C ASP A 433 29.76 3.52 -12.77
N ALA A 434 30.17 2.44 -12.11
CA ALA A 434 29.26 1.41 -11.62
C ALA A 434 28.21 1.97 -10.64
N MET A 435 28.59 2.92 -9.77
CA MET A 435 27.65 3.60 -8.88
C MET A 435 26.71 4.53 -9.66
N ALA A 436 27.19 5.27 -10.64
CA ALA A 436 26.38 6.21 -11.42
C ALA A 436 25.32 5.49 -12.26
N ASP A 437 25.70 4.39 -12.90
CA ASP A 437 24.78 3.55 -13.66
C ASP A 437 23.69 2.96 -12.76
N PHE A 438 24.06 2.51 -11.57
CA PHE A 438 23.15 1.89 -10.63
C PHE A 438 22.27 2.88 -9.88
N ALA A 439 22.74 4.09 -9.56
CA ALA A 439 22.10 5.04 -8.65
C ALA A 439 20.66 5.43 -9.04
N SER A 440 20.35 5.41 -10.36
CA SER A 440 19.00 5.72 -10.86
C SER A 440 17.98 4.60 -10.55
N TYR A 441 18.44 3.39 -10.26
CA TYR A 441 17.60 2.20 -10.01
C TYR A 441 17.70 1.70 -8.57
N ALA A 442 18.68 2.21 -7.81
CA ALA A 442 18.96 1.83 -6.43
C ALA A 442 17.71 1.90 -5.53
N PHE A 443 17.46 0.85 -4.75
CA PHE A 443 16.30 0.79 -3.89
C PHE A 443 16.60 1.29 -2.47
N ASN A 444 15.60 1.83 -1.79
CA ASN A 444 15.68 2.25 -0.39
C ASN A 444 15.59 1.01 0.51
N LYS A 445 16.70 0.62 1.16
CA LYS A 445 16.76 -0.55 2.05
C LYS A 445 15.79 -0.46 3.23
N PRO A 446 15.64 0.67 3.95
CA PRO A 446 14.64 0.85 5.01
C PRO A 446 13.21 0.50 4.56
N HIS A 447 12.81 0.98 3.37
CA HIS A 447 11.49 0.65 2.81
C HIS A 447 11.34 -0.85 2.53
N ALA A 448 12.36 -1.47 1.93
CA ALA A 448 12.35 -2.91 1.66
C ALA A 448 12.29 -3.74 2.95
N ALA A 449 12.97 -3.32 4.01
CA ALA A 449 12.96 -3.99 5.30
C ALA A 449 11.55 -3.99 5.91
N CYS A 450 10.87 -2.85 5.93
CA CYS A 450 9.49 -2.77 6.40
C CYS A 450 8.54 -3.67 5.60
N TYR A 451 8.70 -3.71 4.29
CA TYR A 451 7.87 -4.53 3.41
C TYR A 451 8.19 -6.02 3.51
N ALA A 452 9.44 -6.39 3.76
CA ALA A 452 9.84 -7.76 4.04
C ALA A 452 9.22 -8.28 5.36
N VAL A 453 9.13 -7.41 6.38
CA VAL A 453 8.43 -7.71 7.64
C VAL A 453 6.96 -8.02 7.39
N LEU A 454 6.26 -7.20 6.58
CA LEU A 454 4.85 -7.47 6.24
C LEU A 454 4.70 -8.75 5.39
N ALA A 455 5.62 -8.99 4.44
CA ALA A 455 5.64 -10.22 3.66
C ALA A 455 5.80 -11.44 4.56
N TYR A 456 6.73 -11.39 5.52
CA TYR A 456 6.92 -12.47 6.48
C TYR A 456 5.71 -12.68 7.39
N ARG A 457 5.13 -11.60 7.96
CA ARG A 457 3.93 -11.68 8.81
C ARG A 457 2.75 -12.31 8.08
N THR A 458 2.50 -11.93 6.83
CA THR A 458 1.43 -12.54 6.01
C THR A 458 1.74 -13.99 5.65
N ALA A 459 2.99 -14.32 5.36
CA ALA A 459 3.43 -15.70 5.11
C ALA A 459 3.29 -16.57 6.36
N TYR A 460 3.67 -16.07 7.54
CA TYR A 460 3.51 -16.76 8.82
C TYR A 460 2.03 -17.09 9.10
N LEU A 461 1.14 -16.10 8.95
CA LEU A 461 -0.29 -16.29 9.16
C LEU A 461 -0.87 -17.31 8.17
N LYS A 462 -0.42 -17.30 6.91
CA LYS A 462 -0.82 -18.30 5.92
C LYS A 462 -0.39 -19.71 6.29
N VAL A 463 0.83 -19.88 6.81
CA VAL A 463 1.38 -21.20 7.21
C VAL A 463 0.66 -21.78 8.41
N TYR A 464 0.44 -20.98 9.46
CA TYR A 464 -0.04 -21.47 10.74
C TYR A 464 -1.55 -21.32 10.98
N TYR A 465 -2.18 -20.35 10.28
CA TYR A 465 -3.60 -20.03 10.39
C TYR A 465 -4.25 -19.90 9.01
N PRO A 466 -4.14 -20.94 8.15
CA PRO A 466 -4.54 -20.82 6.74
C PRO A 466 -6.03 -20.52 6.55
N VAL A 467 -6.92 -21.03 7.41
CA VAL A 467 -8.36 -20.80 7.31
C VAL A 467 -8.70 -19.35 7.65
N GLU A 468 -8.19 -18.86 8.77
CA GLU A 468 -8.39 -17.48 9.23
C GLU A 468 -7.80 -16.48 8.24
N PHE A 469 -6.58 -16.73 7.76
CA PHE A 469 -5.91 -15.90 6.77
C PHE A 469 -6.66 -15.83 5.45
N MET A 470 -7.07 -16.98 4.90
CA MET A 470 -7.84 -17.01 3.65
C MET A 470 -9.22 -16.37 3.81
N THR A 471 -9.86 -16.49 4.99
CA THR A 471 -11.12 -15.80 5.28
C THR A 471 -10.94 -14.28 5.24
N ALA A 472 -9.89 -13.76 5.88
CA ALA A 472 -9.54 -12.33 5.84
C ALA A 472 -9.22 -11.85 4.42
N MET A 473 -8.49 -12.67 3.63
CA MET A 473 -8.22 -12.39 2.22
C MET A 473 -9.51 -12.29 1.39
N LEU A 474 -10.43 -13.24 1.53
CA LEU A 474 -11.71 -13.21 0.84
C LEU A 474 -12.53 -11.96 1.20
N ASN A 475 -12.54 -11.56 2.48
CA ASN A 475 -13.19 -10.33 2.93
C ASN A 475 -12.56 -9.07 2.34
N SER A 476 -11.25 -9.03 2.23
CA SER A 476 -10.52 -7.91 1.64
C SER A 476 -10.85 -7.69 0.15
N PHE A 477 -11.27 -8.74 -0.54
CA PHE A 477 -11.62 -8.71 -1.97
C PHE A 477 -13.10 -8.99 -2.26
N ILE A 478 -13.97 -8.90 -1.27
CA ILE A 478 -15.40 -9.26 -1.39
C ILE A 478 -16.12 -8.51 -2.52
N SER A 479 -15.74 -7.27 -2.80
CA SER A 479 -16.31 -6.44 -3.87
C SER A 479 -15.67 -6.67 -5.25
N ASN A 480 -14.59 -7.45 -5.36
CA ASN A 480 -13.89 -7.73 -6.61
C ASN A 480 -14.07 -9.20 -7.02
N VAL A 481 -15.04 -9.45 -7.89
CA VAL A 481 -15.50 -10.80 -8.27
C VAL A 481 -14.37 -11.67 -8.84
N ASP A 482 -13.49 -11.10 -9.68
CA ASP A 482 -12.41 -11.87 -10.34
C ASP A 482 -11.36 -12.31 -9.32
N GLN A 483 -10.93 -11.40 -8.45
CA GLN A 483 -9.97 -11.71 -7.39
C GLN A 483 -10.57 -12.64 -6.34
N LEU A 484 -11.83 -12.44 -5.97
CA LEU A 484 -12.56 -13.29 -5.04
C LEU A 484 -12.59 -14.74 -5.54
N ALA A 485 -12.94 -14.96 -6.81
CA ALA A 485 -12.94 -16.28 -7.43
C ALA A 485 -11.55 -16.94 -7.43
N GLY A 486 -10.49 -16.15 -7.69
CA GLY A 486 -9.10 -16.60 -7.60
C GLY A 486 -8.73 -17.09 -6.20
N TYR A 487 -9.03 -16.31 -5.16
CA TYR A 487 -8.73 -16.70 -3.77
C TYR A 487 -9.58 -17.86 -3.27
N ILE A 488 -10.85 -18.01 -3.71
CA ILE A 488 -11.64 -19.21 -3.42
C ILE A 488 -10.97 -20.45 -4.04
N SER A 489 -10.48 -20.35 -5.27
CA SER A 489 -9.73 -21.44 -5.92
C SER A 489 -8.45 -21.77 -5.15
N THR A 490 -7.73 -20.75 -4.68
CA THR A 490 -6.52 -20.93 -3.86
C THR A 490 -6.85 -21.63 -2.52
N ALA A 491 -7.89 -21.19 -1.81
CA ALA A 491 -8.33 -21.83 -0.57
C ALA A 491 -8.62 -23.32 -0.79
N ARG A 492 -9.33 -23.66 -1.88
CA ARG A 492 -9.62 -25.07 -2.22
C ARG A 492 -8.36 -25.89 -2.52
N ARG A 493 -7.37 -25.31 -3.23
CA ARG A 493 -6.06 -25.96 -3.47
C ARG A 493 -5.29 -26.23 -2.17
N MET A 494 -5.45 -25.35 -1.17
CA MET A 494 -4.90 -25.51 0.17
C MET A 494 -5.67 -26.54 1.02
N GLY A 495 -6.69 -27.22 0.46
CA GLY A 495 -7.53 -28.18 1.19
C GLY A 495 -8.57 -27.53 2.09
N ILE A 496 -8.78 -26.20 2.00
CA ILE A 496 -9.75 -25.48 2.82
C ILE A 496 -11.13 -25.57 2.18
N THR A 497 -12.10 -26.10 2.94
CA THR A 497 -13.48 -26.17 2.48
C THR A 497 -14.14 -24.79 2.58
N VAL A 498 -14.69 -24.31 1.46
CA VAL A 498 -15.54 -23.11 1.43
C VAL A 498 -17.01 -23.57 1.37
N LEU A 499 -17.73 -23.35 2.46
CA LEU A 499 -19.14 -23.69 2.62
C LEU A 499 -20.02 -22.71 1.81
N PRO A 500 -21.13 -23.16 1.21
CA PRO A 500 -22.03 -22.29 0.46
C PRO A 500 -22.64 -21.22 1.38
N PRO A 501 -23.14 -20.10 0.81
CA PRO A 501 -23.91 -19.14 1.60
C PRO A 501 -25.20 -19.77 2.14
N ASP A 502 -25.57 -19.37 3.35
CA ASP A 502 -26.76 -19.85 4.05
C ASP A 502 -27.44 -18.68 4.76
N ILE A 503 -28.71 -18.44 4.53
CA ILE A 503 -29.44 -17.30 5.09
C ILE A 503 -29.47 -17.33 6.62
N ASN A 504 -29.45 -18.51 7.21
CA ASN A 504 -29.53 -18.71 8.66
C ASN A 504 -28.17 -18.78 9.37
N LYS A 505 -27.06 -19.01 8.61
CA LYS A 505 -25.72 -19.20 9.17
C LYS A 505 -24.72 -18.13 8.73
N SER A 506 -24.81 -17.67 7.49
CA SER A 506 -23.85 -16.73 6.94
C SER A 506 -23.93 -15.38 7.64
N ARG A 507 -22.76 -14.78 7.86
CA ARG A 507 -22.61 -13.38 8.23
C ARG A 507 -22.61 -12.52 6.95
N GLU A 508 -22.54 -11.22 7.10
CA GLU A 508 -22.35 -10.28 5.99
C GLU A 508 -21.07 -10.60 5.20
N LYS A 509 -19.96 -10.67 5.89
CA LYS A 509 -18.64 -11.05 5.37
C LYS A 509 -18.39 -12.55 5.54
N PHE A 510 -17.37 -13.09 4.88
CA PHE A 510 -16.91 -14.46 5.12
C PHE A 510 -16.51 -14.64 6.59
N SER A 511 -16.73 -15.82 7.13
CA SER A 511 -16.44 -16.15 8.53
C SER A 511 -15.87 -17.56 8.66
N VAL A 512 -15.21 -17.83 9.79
CA VAL A 512 -14.70 -19.17 10.11
C VAL A 512 -15.78 -19.95 10.86
N GLU A 513 -16.13 -21.14 10.36
CA GLU A 513 -17.11 -22.06 10.93
C GLU A 513 -16.50 -23.47 11.00
N ASP A 514 -16.24 -24.00 12.18
CA ASP A 514 -15.70 -25.37 12.41
C ASP A 514 -14.46 -25.69 11.54
N GLY A 515 -13.49 -24.76 11.48
CA GLY A 515 -12.27 -24.93 10.68
C GLY A 515 -12.48 -24.85 9.15
N LYS A 516 -13.63 -24.35 8.71
CA LYS A 516 -14.00 -24.11 7.30
C LYS A 516 -14.34 -22.65 7.09
N ILE A 517 -14.40 -22.22 5.85
CA ILE A 517 -14.81 -20.85 5.50
C ILE A 517 -16.30 -20.87 5.14
N ARG A 518 -17.13 -20.12 5.84
CA ARG A 518 -18.53 -19.84 5.46
C ARG A 518 -18.58 -18.67 4.49
N PHE A 519 -19.28 -18.84 3.36
CA PHE A 519 -19.45 -17.77 2.36
C PHE A 519 -20.27 -16.60 2.92
N GLY A 520 -19.75 -15.38 2.80
CA GLY A 520 -20.42 -14.15 3.23
C GLY A 520 -21.52 -13.68 2.28
N LEU A 521 -22.65 -13.23 2.81
CA LEU A 521 -23.80 -12.85 1.98
C LEU A 521 -23.51 -11.64 1.07
N ALA A 522 -22.68 -10.70 1.49
CA ALA A 522 -22.26 -9.55 0.67
C ALA A 522 -21.35 -9.93 -0.51
N GLY A 523 -20.77 -11.14 -0.52
CA GLY A 523 -20.03 -11.66 -1.67
C GLY A 523 -20.91 -12.14 -2.84
N ILE A 524 -22.23 -12.17 -2.66
CA ILE A 524 -23.19 -12.57 -3.69
C ILE A 524 -23.46 -11.39 -4.61
N ARG A 525 -23.37 -11.62 -5.92
CA ARG A 525 -23.64 -10.57 -6.92
C ARG A 525 -25.05 -9.98 -6.76
N ASN A 526 -25.17 -8.66 -6.92
CA ASN A 526 -26.41 -7.88 -6.76
C ASN A 526 -26.97 -7.83 -5.31
N VAL A 527 -26.18 -8.22 -4.34
CA VAL A 527 -26.54 -8.15 -2.92
C VAL A 527 -25.85 -6.93 -2.31
N GLY A 528 -26.62 -5.99 -1.78
CA GLY A 528 -26.10 -4.78 -1.13
C GLY A 528 -25.74 -5.04 0.32
N GLU A 529 -24.60 -4.48 0.75
CA GLU A 529 -24.08 -4.63 2.12
C GLU A 529 -25.06 -4.13 3.18
N GLY A 530 -25.70 -2.96 2.97
CA GLY A 530 -26.67 -2.40 3.90
C GLY A 530 -27.88 -3.29 4.13
N THR A 531 -28.49 -3.79 3.04
CA THR A 531 -29.65 -4.68 3.11
C THR A 531 -29.32 -5.99 3.83
N MET A 532 -28.09 -6.50 3.66
CA MET A 532 -27.67 -7.72 4.36
C MET A 532 -27.53 -7.50 5.86
N LYS A 533 -27.02 -6.34 6.28
CA LYS A 533 -26.98 -5.97 7.71
C LYS A 533 -28.35 -5.99 8.34
N ASP A 534 -29.35 -5.43 7.65
CA ASP A 534 -30.72 -5.40 8.16
C ASP A 534 -31.34 -6.80 8.24
N ILE A 535 -31.13 -7.66 7.23
CA ILE A 535 -31.62 -9.05 7.22
C ILE A 535 -30.96 -9.87 8.34
N ILE A 536 -29.64 -9.72 8.52
CA ILE A 536 -28.90 -10.43 9.58
C ILE A 536 -29.36 -9.97 10.95
N LYS A 537 -29.55 -8.66 11.15
CA LYS A 537 -30.07 -8.08 12.40
C LYS A 537 -31.47 -8.65 12.71
N GLU A 538 -32.35 -8.72 11.71
CA GLU A 538 -33.68 -9.30 11.87
C GLU A 538 -33.63 -10.78 12.25
N ARG A 539 -32.74 -11.55 11.58
CA ARG A 539 -32.51 -12.95 11.93
C ARG A 539 -32.01 -13.12 13.37
N ASP A 540 -31.05 -12.29 13.78
CA ASP A 540 -30.40 -12.41 15.09
C ASP A 540 -31.36 -11.98 16.22
N CYS A 541 -32.30 -11.06 15.96
CA CYS A 541 -33.33 -10.66 16.91
C CYS A 541 -34.56 -11.61 16.92
N GLY A 542 -35.02 -12.01 15.74
CA GLY A 542 -36.27 -12.78 15.56
C GLY A 542 -36.06 -14.28 15.41
N GLY A 543 -34.83 -14.79 15.51
CA GLY A 543 -34.47 -16.18 15.29
C GLY A 543 -34.35 -16.58 13.83
N SER A 544 -33.85 -17.78 13.58
CA SER A 544 -33.64 -18.34 12.23
C SER A 544 -34.92 -18.28 11.38
N PHE A 545 -34.76 -17.99 10.10
CA PHE A 545 -35.88 -18.04 9.14
C PHE A 545 -36.31 -19.50 8.94
N LYS A 546 -37.60 -19.77 9.20
CA LYS A 546 -38.18 -21.13 9.15
C LYS A 546 -38.27 -21.64 7.70
N ASP A 547 -38.73 -20.76 6.81
CA ASP A 547 -38.89 -21.01 5.38
C ASP A 547 -38.75 -19.72 4.57
N PHE A 548 -38.96 -19.81 3.26
CA PHE A 548 -38.84 -18.68 2.38
C PHE A 548 -39.93 -17.60 2.60
N MET A 549 -41.15 -17.99 3.02
CA MET A 549 -42.22 -17.02 3.32
C MET A 549 -41.92 -16.24 4.60
N ASP A 550 -41.43 -16.92 5.65
CA ASP A 550 -40.99 -16.28 6.88
C ASP A 550 -39.88 -15.25 6.59
N PHE A 551 -38.92 -15.62 5.74
CA PHE A 551 -37.89 -14.67 5.25
C PHE A 551 -38.54 -13.49 4.49
N ALA A 552 -39.44 -13.74 3.52
CA ALA A 552 -40.07 -12.69 2.73
C ALA A 552 -40.88 -11.69 3.58
N ASN A 553 -41.55 -12.19 4.64
CA ASN A 553 -42.32 -11.35 5.56
C ASN A 553 -41.45 -10.49 6.46
N ARG A 554 -40.32 -11.02 6.95
CA ARG A 554 -39.45 -10.36 7.94
C ARG A 554 -38.36 -9.49 7.33
N ALA A 555 -37.88 -9.80 6.14
CA ALA A 555 -36.72 -9.16 5.55
C ALA A 555 -36.95 -7.76 4.95
N GLY A 556 -38.17 -7.20 5.06
CA GLY A 556 -38.48 -5.84 4.57
C GLY A 556 -38.56 -5.72 3.05
N ASP A 557 -38.31 -4.51 2.52
CA ASP A 557 -38.30 -4.25 1.09
C ASP A 557 -37.02 -4.75 0.43
N ILE A 558 -37.10 -5.86 -0.29
CA ILE A 558 -35.96 -6.53 -0.90
C ILE A 558 -36.06 -6.47 -2.43
N ASN A 559 -34.94 -6.18 -3.08
CA ASN A 559 -34.87 -6.18 -4.53
C ASN A 559 -35.01 -7.62 -5.09
N LYS A 560 -35.94 -7.83 -6.03
CA LYS A 560 -36.16 -9.12 -6.68
C LYS A 560 -34.90 -9.75 -7.27
N ARG A 561 -34.02 -8.95 -7.90
CA ARG A 561 -32.76 -9.42 -8.47
C ARG A 561 -31.80 -9.96 -7.41
N MET A 562 -31.81 -9.37 -6.21
CA MET A 562 -31.03 -9.84 -5.08
C MET A 562 -31.52 -11.21 -4.62
N VAL A 563 -32.83 -11.36 -4.41
CA VAL A 563 -33.43 -12.64 -3.97
C VAL A 563 -33.21 -13.74 -5.01
N GLU A 564 -33.37 -13.42 -6.29
CA GLU A 564 -33.06 -14.34 -7.40
C GLU A 564 -31.60 -14.84 -7.31
N ALA A 565 -30.65 -13.93 -7.10
CA ALA A 565 -29.24 -14.31 -6.93
C ALA A 565 -29.01 -15.19 -5.70
N MET A 566 -29.64 -14.87 -4.56
CA MET A 566 -29.56 -15.66 -3.33
C MET A 566 -30.14 -17.08 -3.51
N ILE A 567 -31.25 -17.22 -4.21
CA ILE A 567 -31.83 -18.55 -4.52
C ILE A 567 -30.86 -19.35 -5.40
N LYS A 568 -30.33 -18.74 -6.47
CA LYS A 568 -29.43 -19.40 -7.43
C LYS A 568 -28.16 -19.93 -6.77
N VAL A 569 -27.60 -19.22 -5.79
CA VAL A 569 -26.40 -19.66 -5.07
C VAL A 569 -26.71 -20.61 -3.90
N GLY A 570 -27.99 -20.82 -3.57
CA GLY A 570 -28.43 -21.79 -2.57
C GLY A 570 -28.52 -21.26 -1.14
N CYS A 571 -28.69 -19.94 -0.95
CA CYS A 571 -28.84 -19.37 0.40
C CYS A 571 -29.97 -19.97 1.23
N PHE A 572 -31.00 -20.50 0.58
CA PHE A 572 -32.19 -21.05 1.21
C PHE A 572 -32.22 -22.58 1.25
N ASP A 573 -31.14 -23.28 0.86
CA ASP A 573 -31.12 -24.74 0.81
C ASP A 573 -31.38 -25.36 2.19
N SER A 574 -30.97 -24.69 3.28
CA SER A 574 -31.20 -25.13 4.67
C SER A 574 -32.67 -25.01 5.11
N THR A 575 -33.52 -24.29 4.37
CA THR A 575 -34.94 -24.12 4.68
C THR A 575 -35.82 -25.24 4.08
N GLY A 576 -35.23 -26.22 3.39
CA GLY A 576 -35.88 -27.40 2.86
C GLY A 576 -36.54 -27.26 1.50
N ALA A 577 -36.70 -26.05 0.97
CA ALA A 577 -37.26 -25.82 -0.36
C ALA A 577 -36.21 -25.99 -1.47
N LYS A 578 -36.59 -26.62 -2.58
CA LYS A 578 -35.70 -26.74 -3.74
C LYS A 578 -35.57 -25.40 -4.46
N ARG A 579 -34.36 -25.08 -4.95
CA ARG A 579 -34.09 -23.84 -5.71
C ARG A 579 -35.04 -23.62 -6.88
N SER A 580 -35.38 -24.68 -7.62
CA SER A 580 -36.35 -24.60 -8.73
C SER A 580 -37.76 -24.23 -8.28
N GLN A 581 -38.20 -24.71 -7.10
CA GLN A 581 -39.49 -24.34 -6.52
C GLN A 581 -39.48 -22.86 -6.10
N LEU A 582 -38.41 -22.42 -5.42
CA LEU A 582 -38.26 -21.02 -5.03
C LEU A 582 -38.23 -20.09 -6.24
N MET A 583 -37.47 -20.47 -7.28
CA MET A 583 -37.44 -19.68 -8.54
C MET A 583 -38.79 -19.53 -9.22
N ALA A 584 -39.70 -20.51 -9.08
CA ALA A 584 -41.03 -20.43 -9.64
C ALA A 584 -42.00 -19.50 -8.87
N VAL A 585 -41.74 -19.29 -7.56
CA VAL A 585 -42.71 -18.63 -6.67
C VAL A 585 -42.22 -17.34 -6.02
N TYR A 586 -40.91 -17.05 -6.04
CA TYR A 586 -40.31 -15.97 -5.23
C TYR A 586 -40.90 -14.58 -5.51
N GLU A 587 -41.22 -14.23 -6.75
CA GLU A 587 -41.81 -12.94 -7.07
C GLU A 587 -43.20 -12.77 -6.47
N LYS A 588 -44.02 -13.84 -6.54
CA LYS A 588 -45.36 -13.87 -5.96
C LYS A 588 -45.30 -13.79 -4.42
N ALA A 589 -44.38 -14.53 -3.82
CA ALA A 589 -44.16 -14.53 -2.36
C ALA A 589 -43.74 -13.14 -1.86
N LEU A 590 -42.78 -12.47 -2.53
CA LEU A 590 -42.37 -11.11 -2.19
C LEU A 590 -43.52 -10.09 -2.34
N SER A 591 -44.38 -10.26 -3.36
CA SER A 591 -45.54 -9.38 -3.59
C SER A 591 -46.61 -9.56 -2.51
N LEU A 592 -46.86 -10.80 -2.06
CA LEU A 592 -47.77 -11.09 -0.97
C LEU A 592 -47.24 -10.50 0.35
N ALA A 593 -46.01 -10.76 0.70
CA ALA A 593 -45.37 -10.22 1.90
C ALA A 593 -45.38 -8.68 1.95
N ALA A 594 -45.18 -8.01 0.81
CA ALA A 594 -45.31 -6.54 0.72
C ALA A 594 -46.75 -6.06 0.94
N GLY A 595 -47.78 -6.82 0.47
CA GLY A 595 -49.18 -6.56 0.72
C GLY A 595 -49.54 -6.67 2.21
N ASP A 596 -49.15 -7.75 2.84
CA ASP A 596 -49.39 -8.01 4.26
C ASP A 596 -48.74 -6.94 5.16
N ARG A 597 -47.51 -6.50 4.87
CA ARG A 597 -46.85 -5.41 5.58
C ARG A 597 -47.60 -4.06 5.42
N LYS A 598 -48.11 -3.76 4.23
CA LYS A 598 -48.93 -2.54 4.01
C LYS A 598 -50.24 -2.57 4.80
N GLN A 599 -50.89 -3.70 4.86
CA GLN A 599 -52.12 -3.87 5.67
C GLN A 599 -51.81 -3.75 7.16
N ALA A 600 -50.74 -4.36 7.68
CA ALA A 600 -50.31 -4.23 9.06
C ALA A 600 -50.00 -2.76 9.40
N CYS A 601 -49.29 -2.03 8.54
CA CYS A 601 -49.01 -0.62 8.73
C CYS A 601 -50.29 0.25 8.75
N LEU A 602 -51.25 -0.03 7.90
CA LEU A 602 -52.55 0.67 7.87
C LEU A 602 -53.38 0.40 9.13
N LEU A 603 -53.33 -0.81 9.70
CA LEU A 603 -53.94 -1.14 10.98
C LEU A 603 -53.33 -0.41 12.17
N TYR A 604 -52.02 -0.20 12.17
CA TYR A 604 -51.33 0.58 13.21
C TYR A 604 -51.50 2.10 13.09
N THR A 605 -51.72 2.62 11.88
CA THR A 605 -51.88 4.06 11.62
C THR A 605 -53.37 4.48 11.52
N SER A 606 -54.31 3.52 11.55
CA SER A 606 -55.73 3.83 11.62
C SER A 606 -56.09 4.33 13.03
N PRO A 607 -56.71 5.51 13.18
CA PRO A 607 -57.12 6.01 14.51
C PRO A 607 -57.98 4.97 15.21
N SER A 608 -57.70 4.70 16.45
CA SER A 608 -58.51 3.83 17.30
C SER A 608 -59.96 4.35 17.32
N PRO A 609 -60.97 3.43 17.36
CA PRO A 609 -62.34 3.90 17.57
C PRO A 609 -62.55 4.79 18.79
N ARG A 610 -61.61 4.74 19.78
CA ARG A 610 -61.62 5.62 20.93
C ARG A 610 -61.19 7.07 20.62
N ASP A 611 -60.42 7.32 19.55
CA ASP A 611 -59.99 8.67 19.18
C ASP A 611 -61.04 9.44 18.38
N ARG A 612 -62.13 8.77 17.94
CA ARG A 612 -63.29 9.41 17.26
C ARG A 612 -64.36 9.97 18.21
N SER A 613 -64.22 9.81 19.51
CA SER A 613 -65.22 10.29 20.49
C SER A 613 -64.89 11.59 21.16
N VAL A 614 -63.91 12.34 20.70
CA VAL A 614 -63.56 13.67 21.18
C VAL A 614 -63.45 14.63 19.99
N SER A 615 -64.61 15.04 19.46
CA SER A 615 -64.79 16.25 18.67
C SER A 615 -66.20 16.77 18.85
#